data_5380d711d4aaa849450ff1b3f26bf573
#
_entry.id   5380d711d4aaa849450ff1b3f26bf573
#
_cell.length_a   1.000
_cell.length_b   1.000
_cell.length_c   1.000
_cell.angle_alpha   90.00
_cell.angle_beta   90.00
_cell.angle_gamma   90.00
#
_symmetry.space_group_name_H-M   'P 1'
#
loop_
_entity.id
_entity.type
_entity.pdbx_description
1 polymer ?
#
loop_
_entity_poly.entity_id
_entity_poly.type
_entity_poly.pdbx_seq_one_letter_code
_entity_poly.pdbx_strand_id
1 'polypeptide(L)'
;MGLEAAPLSREQTLHIALGMGKALLKNGAETSRVEDTISRFCHTHGYHDIHVFVTPTVIILGDEESEGATIISRIRYRSTNLSVISAVNDFSYNLSRWPLNYKETLEYLDELRHKAPPYGKWRVCMASAISSAAFAAMLGGNSHDFIAAFITGGFSMVLL
;
A
#
# COMPACT_ATOMS: atom_id res chain seq x y z
N MET A 1 22.00 -14.20 -22.53
CA MET A 1 22.83 -12.99 -22.42
C MET A 1 22.01 -12.00 -21.59
N GLY A 2 22.14 -12.08 -20.24
CA GLY A 2 21.32 -11.29 -19.32
C GLY A 2 21.75 -9.82 -19.42
N LEU A 3 20.78 -8.96 -19.65
CA LEU A 3 20.94 -7.53 -19.40
C LEU A 3 21.02 -7.38 -17.88
N GLU A 4 22.23 -7.35 -17.32
CA GLU A 4 22.44 -6.84 -15.98
C GLU A 4 22.00 -5.37 -15.99
N ALA A 5 20.84 -5.10 -15.37
CA ALA A 5 20.43 -3.73 -15.14
C ALA A 5 21.52 -3.04 -14.32
N ALA A 6 22.01 -1.89 -14.78
CA ALA A 6 22.99 -1.13 -14.04
C ALA A 6 22.49 -0.89 -12.60
N PRO A 7 23.39 -0.95 -11.59
CA PRO A 7 22.99 -0.74 -10.21
C PRO A 7 22.30 0.64 -10.08
N LEU A 8 21.18 0.66 -9.37
CA LEU A 8 20.42 1.89 -9.13
C LEU A 8 21.27 2.88 -8.35
N SER A 9 21.25 4.13 -8.76
CA SER A 9 21.89 5.19 -7.97
C SER A 9 21.11 5.38 -6.64
N ARG A 10 21.74 6.01 -5.66
CA ARG A 10 21.15 6.34 -4.37
C ARG A 10 19.83 7.10 -4.53
N GLU A 11 19.81 8.14 -5.34
CA GLU A 11 18.62 8.93 -5.62
C GLU A 11 17.51 8.10 -6.28
N GLN A 12 17.86 7.25 -7.24
CA GLN A 12 16.91 6.34 -7.89
C GLN A 12 16.31 5.33 -6.90
N THR A 13 17.15 4.80 -6.01
CA THR A 13 16.70 3.88 -4.96
C THR A 13 15.72 4.55 -4.00
N LEU A 14 16.02 5.76 -3.54
CA LEU A 14 15.12 6.54 -2.68
C LEU A 14 13.81 6.89 -3.38
N HIS A 15 13.84 7.24 -4.66
CA HIS A 15 12.63 7.50 -5.45
C HIS A 15 11.73 6.26 -5.56
N ILE A 16 12.30 5.09 -5.85
CA ILE A 16 11.55 3.83 -5.93
C ILE A 16 10.99 3.47 -4.54
N ALA A 17 11.82 3.53 -3.50
CA ALA A 17 11.42 3.26 -2.12
C ALA A 17 10.23 4.14 -1.69
N LEU A 18 10.32 5.44 -1.97
CA LEU A 18 9.24 6.38 -1.72
C LEU A 18 7.98 6.08 -2.55
N GLY A 19 8.16 5.67 -3.81
CA GLY A 19 7.06 5.24 -4.70
C GLY A 19 6.30 4.04 -4.12
N MET A 20 7.02 3.01 -3.65
CA MET A 20 6.43 1.86 -2.97
C MET A 20 5.70 2.28 -1.69
N GLY A 21 6.34 3.09 -0.85
CA GLY A 21 5.74 3.61 0.37
C GLY A 21 4.43 4.37 0.12
N LYS A 22 4.40 5.24 -0.91
CA LYS A 22 3.19 5.96 -1.34
C LYS A 22 2.09 5.01 -1.81
N ALA A 23 2.44 4.01 -2.62
CA ALA A 23 1.47 3.03 -3.11
C ALA A 23 0.87 2.21 -1.95
N LEU A 24 1.69 1.76 -1.01
CA LEU A 24 1.25 1.03 0.18
C LEU A 24 0.35 1.90 1.07
N LEU A 25 0.83 3.08 1.48
CA LEU A 25 0.13 3.93 2.45
C LEU A 25 -1.19 4.47 1.91
N LYS A 26 -1.24 4.84 0.62
CA LYS A 26 -2.45 5.28 -0.08
C LYS A 26 -3.51 4.18 -0.12
N ASN A 27 -3.11 2.91 -0.21
CA ASN A 27 -3.99 1.76 -0.32
C ASN A 27 -4.26 1.05 1.02
N GLY A 28 -3.96 1.68 2.15
CA GLY A 28 -4.38 1.26 3.47
C GLY A 28 -3.41 0.33 4.20
N ALA A 29 -2.16 0.25 3.75
CA ALA A 29 -1.14 -0.47 4.51
C ALA A 29 -0.90 0.16 5.88
N GLU A 30 -0.50 -0.67 6.82
CA GLU A 30 -0.06 -0.25 8.16
C GLU A 30 1.28 0.49 8.07
N THR A 31 1.47 1.52 8.89
CA THR A 31 2.67 2.38 8.85
C THR A 31 3.96 1.59 9.08
N SER A 32 3.96 0.68 10.04
CA SER A 32 5.11 -0.21 10.31
C SER A 32 5.50 -1.04 9.09
N ARG A 33 4.52 -1.59 8.37
CA ARG A 33 4.78 -2.34 7.13
C ARG A 33 5.39 -1.47 6.04
N VAL A 34 4.96 -0.20 5.94
CA VAL A 34 5.52 0.75 4.99
C VAL A 34 6.98 1.05 5.33
N GLU A 35 7.28 1.30 6.61
CA GLU A 35 8.65 1.52 7.10
C GLU A 35 9.55 0.34 6.79
N ASP A 36 9.12 -0.88 7.15
CA ASP A 36 9.87 -2.11 6.89
C ASP A 36 10.14 -2.33 5.41
N THR A 37 9.15 -2.07 4.55
CA THR A 37 9.30 -2.26 3.10
C THR A 37 10.31 -1.28 2.51
N ILE A 38 10.25 0.00 2.90
CA ILE A 38 11.18 1.04 2.45
C ILE A 38 12.59 0.71 2.94
N SER A 39 12.76 0.47 4.24
CA SER A 39 14.06 0.19 4.85
C SER A 39 14.72 -1.03 4.24
N ARG A 40 13.99 -2.15 4.12
CA ARG A 40 14.49 -3.38 3.48
C ARG A 40 14.91 -3.14 2.05
N PHE A 41 14.13 -2.38 1.26
CA PHE A 41 14.47 -2.07 -0.12
C PHE A 41 15.77 -1.28 -0.22
N CYS A 42 15.95 -0.24 0.59
CA CYS A 42 17.17 0.55 0.64
C CYS A 42 18.38 -0.32 1.06
N HIS A 43 18.23 -1.14 2.10
CA HIS A 43 19.28 -2.05 2.57
C HIS A 43 19.71 -3.06 1.49
N THR A 44 18.76 -3.62 0.73
CA THR A 44 19.05 -4.58 -0.35
C THR A 44 19.88 -3.95 -1.46
N HIS A 45 19.79 -2.62 -1.63
CA HIS A 45 20.57 -1.86 -2.60
C HIS A 45 21.87 -1.25 -2.00
N GLY A 46 22.23 -1.63 -0.76
CA GLY A 46 23.47 -1.21 -0.10
C GLY A 46 23.38 0.11 0.64
N TYR A 47 22.19 0.70 0.79
CA TYR A 47 21.99 1.97 1.51
C TYR A 47 21.44 1.69 2.91
N HIS A 48 22.33 1.72 3.92
CA HIS A 48 22.01 1.36 5.31
C HIS A 48 21.68 2.59 6.20
N ASP A 49 22.08 3.78 5.77
CA ASP A 49 21.99 5.03 6.54
C ASP A 49 20.74 5.85 6.17
N ILE A 50 19.67 5.12 5.81
CA ILE A 50 18.37 5.71 5.48
C ILE A 50 17.42 5.53 6.66
N HIS A 51 17.01 6.66 7.25
CA HIS A 51 16.00 6.70 8.29
C HIS A 51 14.62 6.87 7.70
N VAL A 52 13.71 6.01 8.11
CA VAL A 52 12.33 6.01 7.61
C VAL A 52 11.38 6.27 8.77
N PHE A 53 10.53 7.27 8.62
CA PHE A 53 9.45 7.56 9.55
C PHE A 53 8.14 7.72 8.80
N VAL A 54 7.13 6.95 9.19
CA VAL A 54 5.84 6.93 8.51
C VAL A 54 4.69 7.19 9.48
N THR A 55 3.89 8.17 9.16
CA THR A 55 2.58 8.40 9.77
C THR A 55 1.46 8.08 8.78
N PRO A 56 0.19 8.02 9.20
CA PRO A 56 -0.92 7.78 8.27
C PRO A 56 -1.02 8.77 7.10
N THR A 57 -0.39 9.94 7.19
CA THR A 57 -0.51 11.02 6.19
C THR A 57 0.82 11.52 5.64
N VAL A 58 1.95 11.07 6.19
CA VAL A 58 3.28 11.57 5.80
C VAL A 58 4.29 10.43 5.81
N ILE A 59 5.17 10.42 4.81
CA ILE A 59 6.39 9.61 4.76
C ILE A 59 7.57 10.57 4.80
N ILE A 60 8.52 10.32 5.70
CA ILE A 60 9.78 11.06 5.84
C ILE A 60 10.90 10.07 5.62
N LEU A 61 11.81 10.39 4.71
CA LEU A 61 13.05 9.65 4.49
C LEU A 61 14.21 10.60 4.78
N GLY A 62 15.00 10.28 5.78
CA GLY A 62 16.25 10.97 6.11
C GLY A 62 17.43 10.19 5.53
N ASP A 63 18.36 10.89 4.91
CA ASP A 63 19.57 10.34 4.34
C ASP A 63 20.77 11.00 5.01
N GLU A 64 21.49 10.28 5.87
CA GLU A 64 22.62 10.82 6.63
C GLU A 64 23.85 11.07 5.74
N GLU A 65 24.09 10.25 4.71
CA GLU A 65 25.26 10.41 3.85
C GLU A 65 25.14 11.58 2.86
N SER A 66 23.90 11.97 2.51
CA SER A 66 23.66 13.10 1.59
C SER A 66 23.51 14.43 2.33
N GLU A 67 24.48 14.80 3.16
CA GLU A 67 24.49 16.06 3.93
C GLU A 67 23.20 16.28 4.77
N GLY A 68 22.54 15.17 5.20
CA GLY A 68 21.29 15.22 5.93
C GLY A 68 20.05 15.54 5.08
N ALA A 69 20.08 15.21 3.79
CA ALA A 69 18.94 15.40 2.90
C ALA A 69 17.70 14.67 3.42
N THR A 70 16.57 15.36 3.48
CA THR A 70 15.31 14.81 3.95
C THR A 70 14.24 14.95 2.88
N ILE A 71 13.63 13.83 2.53
CA ILE A 71 12.50 13.79 1.59
C ILE A 71 11.21 13.64 2.38
N ILE A 72 10.28 14.60 2.24
CA ILE A 72 8.98 14.57 2.89
C ILE A 72 7.91 14.39 1.83
N SER A 73 7.03 13.40 2.02
CA SER A 73 5.92 13.15 1.12
C SER A 73 4.59 13.04 1.85
N ARG A 74 3.63 13.86 1.47
CA ARG A 74 2.29 13.90 2.05
C ARG A 74 1.30 13.03 1.28
N ILE A 75 0.52 12.24 2.00
CA ILE A 75 -0.59 11.43 1.48
C ILE A 75 -1.91 12.12 1.86
N ARG A 76 -2.65 12.60 0.87
CA ARG A 76 -3.91 13.35 1.10
C ARG A 76 -5.14 12.46 1.14
N TYR A 77 -5.14 11.39 0.36
CA TYR A 77 -6.27 10.48 0.22
C TYR A 77 -5.80 9.05 0.46
N ARG A 78 -6.57 8.32 1.23
CA ARG A 78 -6.36 6.90 1.49
C ARG A 78 -7.59 6.11 1.08
N SER A 79 -7.37 4.92 0.59
CA SER A 79 -8.40 3.92 0.29
C SER A 79 -7.92 2.57 0.83
N THR A 80 -8.76 1.56 0.78
CA THR A 80 -8.37 0.19 1.13
C THR A 80 -8.36 -0.65 -0.13
N ASN A 81 -7.17 -1.02 -0.61
CA ASN A 81 -6.99 -1.91 -1.76
C ASN A 81 -5.88 -2.92 -1.50
N LEU A 82 -6.26 -4.06 -0.92
CA LEU A 82 -5.33 -5.14 -0.57
C LEU A 82 -4.61 -5.73 -1.77
N SER A 83 -5.19 -5.66 -2.97
CA SER A 83 -4.54 -6.17 -4.19
C SER A 83 -3.31 -5.33 -4.58
N VAL A 84 -3.33 -4.02 -4.32
CA VAL A 84 -2.17 -3.14 -4.51
C VAL A 84 -1.10 -3.44 -3.46
N ILE A 85 -1.51 -3.60 -2.20
CA ILE A 85 -0.58 -3.95 -1.11
C ILE A 85 0.15 -5.26 -1.43
N SER A 86 -0.58 -6.29 -1.87
CA SER A 86 0.02 -7.56 -2.31
C SER A 86 0.99 -7.36 -3.47
N ALA A 87 0.59 -6.63 -4.52
CA ALA A 87 1.43 -6.40 -5.69
C ALA A 87 2.73 -5.65 -5.36
N VAL A 88 2.67 -4.61 -4.51
CA VAL A 88 3.88 -3.90 -4.06
C VAL A 88 4.77 -4.80 -3.19
N ASN A 89 4.16 -5.63 -2.37
CA ASN A 89 4.89 -6.59 -1.54
C ASN A 89 5.64 -7.60 -2.43
N ASP A 90 4.94 -8.21 -3.38
CA ASP A 90 5.52 -9.16 -4.35
C ASP A 90 6.64 -8.50 -5.15
N PHE A 91 6.43 -7.25 -5.59
CA PHE A 91 7.45 -6.47 -6.28
C PHE A 91 8.69 -6.27 -5.39
N SER A 92 8.52 -5.86 -4.13
CA SER A 92 9.63 -5.58 -3.22
C SER A 92 10.48 -6.83 -2.88
N TYR A 93 9.88 -8.02 -2.90
CA TYR A 93 10.59 -9.29 -2.66
C TYR A 93 11.20 -9.90 -3.93
N ASN A 94 10.62 -9.65 -5.09
CA ASN A 94 11.02 -10.27 -6.34
C ASN A 94 11.80 -9.33 -7.28
N LEU A 95 12.29 -8.21 -6.77
CA LEU A 95 12.99 -7.21 -7.59
C LEU A 95 14.19 -7.79 -8.36
N SER A 96 14.90 -8.78 -7.77
CA SER A 96 15.98 -9.50 -8.44
C SER A 96 15.51 -10.38 -9.63
N ARG A 97 14.22 -10.70 -9.69
CA ARG A 97 13.60 -11.48 -10.78
C ARG A 97 12.99 -10.59 -11.87
N TRP A 98 12.84 -9.30 -11.61
CA TRP A 98 12.24 -8.34 -12.52
C TRP A 98 13.25 -7.24 -12.83
N PRO A 99 14.10 -7.42 -13.83
CA PRO A 99 15.09 -6.41 -14.22
C PRO A 99 14.40 -5.27 -14.98
N LEU A 100 13.48 -4.58 -14.30
CA LEU A 100 12.91 -3.34 -14.80
C LEU A 100 13.97 -2.24 -14.66
N ASN A 101 14.08 -1.40 -15.67
CA ASN A 101 14.87 -0.21 -15.54
C ASN A 101 14.17 0.80 -14.61
N TYR A 102 14.90 1.82 -14.14
CA TYR A 102 14.37 2.82 -13.21
C TYR A 102 13.04 3.44 -13.67
N LYS A 103 12.93 3.78 -14.96
CA LYS A 103 11.74 4.43 -15.51
C LYS A 103 10.53 3.49 -15.51
N GLU A 104 10.70 2.27 -15.97
CA GLU A 104 9.67 1.22 -15.97
C GLU A 104 9.19 0.90 -14.56
N THR A 105 10.10 0.89 -13.59
CA THR A 105 9.77 0.69 -12.18
C THR A 105 8.86 1.81 -11.66
N LEU A 106 9.16 3.06 -11.95
CA LEU A 106 8.34 4.19 -11.52
C LEU A 106 6.97 4.19 -12.20
N GLU A 107 6.90 3.89 -13.50
CA GLU A 107 5.66 3.75 -14.25
C GLU A 107 4.78 2.64 -13.64
N TYR A 108 5.35 1.47 -13.36
CA TYR A 108 4.64 0.37 -12.70
C TYR A 108 4.09 0.75 -11.31
N LEU A 109 4.88 1.43 -10.49
CA LEU A 109 4.43 1.88 -9.17
C LEU A 109 3.36 2.95 -9.26
N ASP A 110 3.39 3.80 -10.29
CA ASP A 110 2.35 4.81 -10.51
C ASP A 110 1.04 4.16 -10.99
N GLU A 111 1.10 3.17 -11.86
CA GLU A 111 -0.06 2.36 -12.24
C GLU A 111 -0.69 1.65 -11.04
N LEU A 112 0.12 1.02 -10.19
CA LEU A 112 -0.36 0.37 -8.97
C LEU A 112 -1.05 1.37 -8.03
N ARG A 113 -0.50 2.57 -7.92
CA ARG A 113 -1.06 3.62 -7.05
C ARG A 113 -2.44 4.10 -7.49
N HIS A 114 -2.76 3.99 -8.78
CA HIS A 114 -4.04 4.39 -9.37
C HIS A 114 -4.96 3.21 -9.69
N LYS A 115 -4.53 1.98 -9.39
CA LYS A 115 -5.31 0.77 -9.66
C LYS A 115 -6.63 0.79 -8.90
N ALA A 116 -7.73 0.68 -9.63
CA ALA A 116 -9.06 0.59 -9.05
C ALA A 116 -9.21 -0.68 -8.20
N PRO A 117 -10.05 -0.65 -7.14
CA PRO A 117 -10.39 -1.85 -6.38
C PRO A 117 -10.96 -2.93 -7.31
N PRO A 118 -10.64 -4.24 -7.07
CA PRO A 118 -11.03 -5.33 -7.96
C PRO A 118 -12.54 -5.64 -7.95
N TYR A 119 -13.27 -5.06 -6.99
CA TYR A 119 -14.70 -5.33 -6.81
C TYR A 119 -15.53 -4.08 -7.06
N GLY A 120 -16.61 -4.22 -7.85
CA GLY A 120 -17.59 -3.17 -8.05
C GLY A 120 -18.36 -2.85 -6.76
N LYS A 121 -18.86 -1.62 -6.65
CA LYS A 121 -19.57 -1.11 -5.45
C LYS A 121 -20.69 -2.05 -4.98
N TRP A 122 -21.46 -2.62 -5.89
CA TRP A 122 -22.55 -3.55 -5.54
C TRP A 122 -22.08 -4.81 -4.79
N ARG A 123 -20.96 -5.40 -5.23
CA ARG A 123 -20.37 -6.57 -4.55
C ARG A 123 -19.89 -6.23 -3.15
N VAL A 124 -19.32 -5.05 -2.97
CA VAL A 124 -18.86 -4.57 -1.66
C VAL A 124 -20.05 -4.31 -0.73
N CYS A 125 -21.15 -3.69 -1.22
CA CYS A 125 -22.36 -3.49 -0.46
C CYS A 125 -22.98 -4.83 0.00
N MET A 126 -23.08 -5.81 -0.88
CA MET A 126 -23.60 -7.14 -0.54
C MET A 126 -22.72 -7.87 0.48
N ALA A 127 -21.40 -7.81 0.32
CA ALA A 127 -20.46 -8.39 1.29
C ALA A 127 -20.59 -7.74 2.68
N SER A 128 -20.71 -6.40 2.72
CA SER A 128 -20.91 -5.66 3.97
C SER A 128 -22.25 -6.04 4.64
N ALA A 129 -23.34 -6.12 3.88
CA ALA A 129 -24.65 -6.52 4.38
C ALA A 129 -24.60 -7.94 5.01
N ILE A 130 -24.03 -8.91 4.29
CA ILE A 130 -23.89 -10.29 4.77
C ILE A 130 -23.01 -10.35 6.02
N SER A 131 -21.87 -9.63 6.02
CA SER A 131 -20.96 -9.60 7.16
C SER A 131 -21.63 -9.02 8.41
N SER A 132 -22.34 -7.90 8.28
CA SER A 132 -23.05 -7.27 9.41
C SER A 132 -24.14 -8.19 9.98
N ALA A 133 -24.90 -8.85 9.12
CA ALA A 133 -25.92 -9.80 9.55
C ALA A 133 -25.33 -11.04 10.26
N ALA A 134 -24.22 -11.56 9.74
CA ALA A 134 -23.51 -12.67 10.36
C ALA A 134 -22.96 -12.30 11.75
N PHE A 135 -22.42 -11.10 11.91
CA PHE A 135 -21.99 -10.58 13.22
C PHE A 135 -23.15 -10.46 14.22
N ALA A 136 -24.30 -9.93 13.79
CA ALA A 136 -25.47 -9.85 14.64
C ALA A 136 -25.91 -11.24 15.14
N ALA A 137 -25.93 -12.25 14.25
CA ALA A 137 -26.25 -13.62 14.63
C ALA A 137 -25.23 -14.23 15.60
N MET A 138 -23.92 -13.99 15.39
CA MET A 138 -22.84 -14.45 16.28
C MET A 138 -22.94 -13.86 17.68
N LEU A 139 -23.43 -12.63 17.80
CA LEU A 139 -23.63 -11.96 19.08
C LEU A 139 -24.96 -12.35 19.78
N GLY A 140 -25.67 -13.33 19.23
CA GLY A 140 -26.93 -13.82 19.82
C GLY A 140 -28.18 -13.01 19.45
N GLY A 141 -28.08 -12.19 18.38
CA GLY A 141 -29.20 -11.43 17.84
C GLY A 141 -30.31 -12.34 17.30
N ASN A 142 -31.54 -11.87 17.38
CA ASN A 142 -32.71 -12.55 16.84
C ASN A 142 -32.88 -12.30 15.32
N SER A 143 -33.91 -12.88 14.71
CA SER A 143 -34.17 -12.73 13.27
C SER A 143 -34.43 -11.28 12.85
N HIS A 144 -34.98 -10.45 13.71
CA HIS A 144 -35.19 -9.02 13.41
C HIS A 144 -33.88 -8.26 13.44
N ASP A 145 -32.99 -8.57 14.39
CA ASP A 145 -31.63 -7.97 14.47
C ASP A 145 -30.81 -8.35 13.26
N PHE A 146 -30.90 -9.60 12.78
CA PHE A 146 -30.27 -10.07 11.57
C PHE A 146 -30.67 -9.23 10.32
N ILE A 147 -32.00 -9.05 10.14
CA ILE A 147 -32.51 -8.27 8.99
C ILE A 147 -32.09 -6.79 9.10
N ALA A 148 -32.22 -6.22 10.31
CA ALA A 148 -31.82 -4.83 10.53
C ALA A 148 -30.31 -4.62 10.25
N ALA A 149 -29.46 -5.51 10.74
CA ALA A 149 -28.01 -5.49 10.50
C ALA A 149 -27.66 -5.66 9.02
N PHE A 150 -28.40 -6.53 8.31
CA PHE A 150 -28.22 -6.72 6.87
C PHE A 150 -28.49 -5.42 6.08
N ILE A 151 -29.63 -4.78 6.34
CA ILE A 151 -30.04 -3.54 5.65
C ILE A 151 -29.08 -2.41 5.99
N THR A 152 -28.77 -2.19 7.27
CA THR A 152 -27.89 -1.10 7.70
C THR A 152 -26.45 -1.29 7.22
N GLY A 153 -25.94 -2.53 7.25
CA GLY A 153 -24.60 -2.86 6.74
C GLY A 153 -24.46 -2.63 5.25
N GLY A 154 -25.46 -2.98 4.45
CA GLY A 154 -25.50 -2.68 3.02
C GLY A 154 -25.60 -1.18 2.73
N PHE A 155 -26.49 -0.48 3.43
CA PHE A 155 -26.73 0.93 3.24
C PHE A 155 -25.53 1.81 3.63
N SER A 156 -24.80 1.44 4.68
CA SER A 156 -23.60 2.18 5.11
C SER A 156 -22.54 2.29 4.01
N MET A 157 -22.42 1.25 3.15
CA MET A 157 -21.47 1.23 2.03
C MET A 157 -21.92 2.05 0.82
N VAL A 158 -23.20 2.42 0.73
CA VAL A 158 -23.72 3.30 -0.34
C VAL A 158 -23.37 4.76 -0.04
N LEU A 159 -23.24 5.10 1.25
CA LEU A 159 -22.95 6.46 1.72
C LEU A 159 -21.44 6.80 1.72
N LEU A 160 -20.56 5.81 1.57
CA LEU A 160 -19.11 5.94 1.49
C LEU A 160 -18.63 6.03 0.03
#